data_daf75bb9f324619c93f2123607621874
#
_entry.id   daf75bb9f324619c93f2123607621874
#
_cell.length_a   1.000
_cell.length_b   1.000
_cell.length_c   1.000
_cell.angle_alpha   90.00
_cell.angle_beta   90.00
_cell.angle_gamma   90.00
#
_symmetry.space_group_name_H-M   'P 1'
#
loop_
_entity.id
_entity.type
_entity.pdbx_description
1 polymer ?
#
loop_
_entity_poly.entity_id
_entity_poly.type
_entity_poly.pdbx_seq_one_letter_code
_entity_poly.pdbx_strand_id
1 'polypeptide(L)'
;MKRYSQVAGFILAGGASSRMGRDKGLLDFGGVPLILHTARLLEPIVAGVTIVGSPSKYAKLGLRAIADDARAPDGPDRPGRGPLAGIAAALTATHSRWNLIVACDLPYLSAKWLDWLLSRALGSRGEAVIPRTERGIEPLAAVYRRECGAAIADALARGVRKVSDAIEELRVDLVYPREWRQIEPSELLLKNMNAPGDYEEARNWCAAARLSANDHVRKPRPAPKRKRQSAVRRRK
;
A
#
# COMPACT_ATOMS: atom_id res chain seq x y z
N MET A 1 4.54 12.97 -8.63
CA MET A 1 3.29 12.19 -8.38
C MET A 1 2.18 13.14 -7.95
N LYS A 2 0.95 12.82 -8.28
CA LYS A 2 -0.23 13.61 -7.91
C LYS A 2 -0.68 13.26 -6.49
N ARG A 3 -1.05 14.28 -5.70
CA ARG A 3 -1.68 14.06 -4.39
C ARG A 3 -3.19 14.05 -4.54
N TYR A 4 -3.84 13.02 -4.03
CA TYR A 4 -5.29 12.82 -4.07
C TYR A 4 -5.90 13.21 -2.72
N SER A 5 -6.25 14.49 -2.56
CA SER A 5 -6.78 15.05 -1.29
C SER A 5 -8.10 14.43 -0.84
N GLN A 6 -8.86 13.80 -1.76
CA GLN A 6 -10.11 13.09 -1.48
C GLN A 6 -9.93 11.61 -1.14
N VAL A 7 -8.69 11.12 -1.04
CA VAL A 7 -8.38 9.72 -0.73
C VAL A 7 -7.66 9.64 0.61
N ALA A 8 -8.17 8.82 1.53
CA ALA A 8 -7.45 8.43 2.74
C ALA A 8 -6.65 7.14 2.51
N GLY A 9 -5.49 7.02 3.15
CA GLY A 9 -4.66 5.82 3.13
C GLY A 9 -4.76 5.05 4.44
N PHE A 10 -4.89 3.73 4.35
CA PHE A 10 -4.92 2.85 5.51
C PHE A 10 -3.91 1.72 5.33
N ILE A 11 -3.13 1.45 6.37
CA ILE A 11 -2.19 0.34 6.42
C ILE A 11 -2.71 -0.67 7.42
N LEU A 12 -3.11 -1.85 6.95
CA LEU A 12 -3.53 -2.93 7.84
C LEU A 12 -2.30 -3.61 8.43
N ALA A 13 -2.16 -3.46 9.73
CA ALA A 13 -1.07 -4.01 10.53
C ALA A 13 -1.67 -4.84 11.65
N GLY A 14 -1.98 -6.08 11.38
CA GLY A 14 -2.59 -6.98 12.34
C GLY A 14 -2.70 -8.36 11.74
N GLY A 15 -2.91 -9.33 12.58
CA GLY A 15 -2.96 -10.72 12.23
C GLY A 15 -2.02 -11.50 13.12
N ALA A 16 -2.36 -12.76 13.38
CA ALA A 16 -1.50 -13.65 14.15
C ALA A 16 -0.18 -13.85 13.39
N SER A 17 0.80 -12.97 13.63
CA SER A 17 2.21 -13.12 13.20
C SER A 17 2.89 -14.32 13.87
N SER A 18 2.09 -15.32 14.26
CA SER A 18 2.51 -16.51 15.01
C SER A 18 3.62 -17.30 14.29
N ARG A 19 3.67 -17.24 12.98
CA ARG A 19 4.70 -17.94 12.18
C ARG A 19 6.07 -17.26 12.19
N MET A 20 6.14 -15.96 12.46
CA MET A 20 7.39 -15.18 12.48
C MET A 20 7.83 -14.80 13.90
N GLY A 21 7.03 -15.09 14.94
CA GLY A 21 7.34 -14.77 16.34
C GLY A 21 7.46 -13.28 16.67
N ARG A 22 7.33 -12.40 15.65
CA ARG A 22 7.47 -10.94 15.77
C ARG A 22 6.41 -10.24 14.94
N ASP A 23 6.06 -9.01 15.33
CA ASP A 23 5.15 -8.17 14.56
C ASP A 23 5.82 -7.77 13.23
N LYS A 24 5.21 -8.19 12.11
CA LYS A 24 5.75 -7.94 10.75
C LYS A 24 5.92 -6.45 10.46
N GLY A 25 4.98 -5.62 10.90
CA GLY A 25 5.02 -4.17 10.68
C GLY A 25 6.22 -3.50 11.34
N LEU A 26 6.76 -4.10 12.41
CA LEU A 26 7.92 -3.57 13.16
C LEU A 26 9.26 -4.17 12.71
N LEU A 27 9.27 -5.11 11.76
CA LEU A 27 10.52 -5.64 11.21
C LEU A 27 11.32 -4.54 10.51
N ASP A 28 12.64 -4.56 10.68
CA ASP A 28 13.52 -3.61 10.00
C ASP A 28 13.50 -3.84 8.48
N PHE A 29 13.17 -2.81 7.73
CA PHE A 29 13.16 -2.83 6.28
C PHE A 29 13.93 -1.64 5.73
N GLY A 30 15.21 -1.87 5.52
CA GLY A 30 16.12 -0.83 5.08
C GLY A 30 16.33 0.30 6.09
N GLY A 31 16.51 -0.02 7.38
CA GLY A 31 16.79 0.92 8.45
C GLY A 31 15.56 1.62 9.04
N VAL A 32 14.34 1.19 8.66
CA VAL A 32 13.08 1.67 9.26
C VAL A 32 12.11 0.50 9.41
N PRO A 33 11.14 0.56 10.33
CA PRO A 33 10.05 -0.42 10.39
C PRO A 33 9.32 -0.55 9.05
N LEU A 34 8.96 -1.77 8.66
CA LEU A 34 8.27 -2.05 7.40
C LEU A 34 6.99 -1.22 7.22
N ILE A 35 6.24 -1.02 8.29
CA ILE A 35 5.02 -0.20 8.27
C ILE A 35 5.31 1.27 7.93
N LEU A 36 6.45 1.82 8.39
CA LEU A 36 6.88 3.16 8.02
C LEU A 36 7.39 3.23 6.58
N HIS A 37 7.99 2.16 6.06
CA HIS A 37 8.30 2.06 4.63
C HIS A 37 7.03 2.17 3.80
N THR A 38 5.98 1.41 4.15
CA THR A 38 4.68 1.48 3.48
C THR A 38 4.05 2.87 3.62
N ALA A 39 4.08 3.47 4.82
CA ALA A 39 3.54 4.82 5.04
C ALA A 39 4.20 5.86 4.14
N ARG A 40 5.52 5.83 3.98
CA ARG A 40 6.28 6.74 3.10
C ARG A 40 5.91 6.62 1.62
N LEU A 41 5.39 5.47 1.18
CA LEU A 41 4.85 5.31 -0.18
C LEU A 41 3.48 5.99 -0.33
N LEU A 42 2.66 5.98 0.73
CA LEU A 42 1.30 6.50 0.71
C LEU A 42 1.23 8.01 0.98
N GLU A 43 2.00 8.52 1.94
CA GLU A 43 1.95 9.93 2.40
C GLU A 43 1.99 10.98 1.28
N PRO A 44 2.82 10.84 0.24
CA PRO A 44 2.87 11.83 -0.83
C PRO A 44 1.66 11.80 -1.77
N ILE A 45 0.87 10.71 -1.78
CA ILE A 45 -0.21 10.51 -2.75
C ILE A 45 -1.62 10.58 -2.16
N VAL A 46 -1.79 10.40 -0.83
CA VAL A 46 -3.11 10.45 -0.16
C VAL A 46 -3.24 11.65 0.78
N ALA A 47 -4.46 11.94 1.26
CA ALA A 47 -4.72 13.04 2.19
C ALA A 47 -4.05 12.85 3.56
N GLY A 48 -4.00 11.60 4.02
CA GLY A 48 -3.35 11.20 5.27
C GLY A 48 -3.31 9.69 5.39
N VAL A 49 -2.42 9.19 6.24
CA VAL A 49 -2.22 7.76 6.47
C VAL A 49 -2.62 7.39 7.89
N THR A 50 -3.36 6.31 8.05
CA THR A 50 -3.77 5.74 9.33
C THR A 50 -3.39 4.26 9.39
N ILE A 51 -2.79 3.82 10.48
CA ILE A 51 -2.53 2.41 10.75
C ILE A 51 -3.79 1.79 11.34
N VAL A 52 -4.20 0.63 10.85
CA VAL A 52 -5.27 -0.19 11.44
C VAL A 52 -4.63 -1.41 12.09
N GLY A 53 -4.72 -1.50 13.40
CA GLY A 53 -4.09 -2.55 14.21
C GLY A 53 -4.04 -2.15 15.68
N SER A 54 -3.07 -2.67 16.44
CA SER A 54 -2.93 -2.31 17.86
C SER A 54 -2.38 -0.89 18.05
N PRO A 55 -3.16 0.11 18.53
CA PRO A 55 -2.68 1.46 18.71
C PRO A 55 -1.48 1.56 19.66
N SER A 56 -1.44 0.75 20.73
CA SER A 56 -0.34 0.73 21.70
C SER A 56 0.99 0.32 21.07
N LYS A 57 0.99 -0.61 20.14
CA LYS A 57 2.20 -1.05 19.43
C LYS A 57 2.77 0.02 18.50
N TYR A 58 1.91 0.79 17.86
CA TYR A 58 2.30 1.74 16.82
C TYR A 58 2.34 3.21 17.29
N ALA A 59 1.98 3.48 18.55
CA ALA A 59 1.95 4.85 19.12
C ALA A 59 3.25 5.63 18.95
N LYS A 60 4.41 4.94 19.02
CA LYS A 60 5.75 5.55 18.92
C LYS A 60 6.18 5.88 17.49
N LEU A 61 5.39 5.51 16.48
CA LEU A 61 5.77 5.70 15.08
C LEU A 61 5.39 7.08 14.51
N GLY A 62 4.70 7.91 15.29
CA GLY A 62 4.28 9.25 14.86
C GLY A 62 3.11 9.26 13.86
N LEU A 63 2.47 8.11 13.60
CA LEU A 63 1.30 7.97 12.75
C LEU A 63 0.05 7.73 13.59
N ARG A 64 -1.10 8.21 13.09
CA ARG A 64 -2.40 7.85 13.68
C ARG A 64 -2.59 6.34 13.58
N ALA A 65 -2.99 5.71 14.67
CA ALA A 65 -3.36 4.30 14.71
C ALA A 65 -4.76 4.11 15.30
N ILE A 66 -5.53 3.19 14.74
CA ILE A 66 -6.87 2.79 15.21
C ILE A 66 -6.92 1.27 15.39
N ALA A 67 -7.74 0.80 16.32
CA ALA A 67 -7.96 -0.63 16.49
C ALA A 67 -8.76 -1.20 15.31
N ASP A 68 -8.48 -2.44 14.95
CA ASP A 68 -9.20 -3.20 13.92
C ASP A 68 -10.55 -3.72 14.41
N ASP A 69 -10.80 -3.70 15.72
CA ASP A 69 -12.09 -3.99 16.35
C ASP A 69 -12.29 -3.15 17.61
N ALA A 70 -12.84 -1.96 17.45
CA ALA A 70 -13.17 -1.06 18.57
C ALA A 70 -14.31 -1.57 19.47
N ARG A 71 -15.00 -2.66 19.09
CA ARG A 71 -16.14 -3.23 19.82
C ARG A 71 -15.85 -4.62 20.40
N ALA A 72 -14.59 -5.07 20.35
CA ALA A 72 -14.23 -6.35 20.97
C ALA A 72 -14.38 -6.23 22.50
N PRO A 73 -15.24 -7.05 23.15
CA PRO A 73 -15.46 -6.96 24.59
C PRO A 73 -14.23 -7.35 25.42
N ASP A 74 -13.19 -7.85 24.79
CA ASP A 74 -12.07 -8.54 25.45
C ASP A 74 -10.72 -7.78 25.39
N GLY A 75 -10.73 -6.52 25.01
CA GLY A 75 -9.55 -5.63 25.09
C GLY A 75 -8.71 -5.57 23.79
N PRO A 76 -7.78 -4.60 23.73
CA PRO A 76 -7.08 -4.18 22.50
C PRO A 76 -6.00 -5.15 21.99
N ASP A 77 -5.64 -6.20 22.76
CA ASP A 77 -4.50 -7.08 22.45
C ASP A 77 -4.88 -8.50 21.97
N ARG A 78 -6.16 -8.77 21.71
CA ARG A 78 -6.55 -10.03 21.08
C ARG A 78 -6.20 -10.07 19.59
N PRO A 79 -5.89 -11.27 19.03
CA PRO A 79 -5.70 -11.41 17.59
C PRO A 79 -6.95 -10.93 16.88
N GLY A 80 -6.78 -9.95 15.98
CA GLY A 80 -7.86 -9.32 15.22
C GLY A 80 -8.72 -10.35 14.51
N ARG A 81 -9.97 -10.00 14.25
CA ARG A 81 -10.96 -10.84 13.50
C ARG A 81 -10.60 -11.03 12.02
N GLY A 82 -9.34 -10.87 11.69
CA GLY A 82 -8.83 -11.02 10.33
C GLY A 82 -8.92 -9.73 9.49
N PRO A 83 -8.47 -9.79 8.24
CA PRO A 83 -8.33 -8.59 7.40
C PRO A 83 -9.65 -7.89 7.10
N LEU A 84 -10.78 -8.60 7.10
CA LEU A 84 -12.09 -8.02 6.86
C LEU A 84 -12.48 -7.03 7.97
N ALA A 85 -12.18 -7.34 9.24
CA ALA A 85 -12.42 -6.41 10.35
C ALA A 85 -11.56 -5.14 10.22
N GLY A 86 -10.31 -5.29 9.78
CA GLY A 86 -9.45 -4.14 9.51
C GLY A 86 -9.99 -3.23 8.40
N ILE A 87 -10.54 -3.80 7.31
CA ILE A 87 -11.19 -3.03 6.26
C ILE A 87 -12.43 -2.30 6.81
N ALA A 88 -13.28 -2.99 7.59
CA ALA A 88 -14.45 -2.38 8.21
C ALA A 88 -14.07 -1.20 9.12
N ALA A 89 -13.06 -1.39 9.97
CA ALA A 89 -12.55 -0.34 10.86
C ALA A 89 -12.03 0.88 10.07
N ALA A 90 -11.26 0.65 9.02
CA ALA A 90 -10.76 1.70 8.14
C ALA A 90 -11.92 2.52 7.53
N LEU A 91 -12.92 1.84 6.95
CA LEU A 91 -14.05 2.50 6.28
C LEU A 91 -15.02 3.18 7.26
N THR A 92 -15.08 2.73 8.50
CA THR A 92 -15.86 3.39 9.56
C THR A 92 -15.15 4.66 10.06
N ALA A 93 -13.83 4.64 10.14
CA ALA A 93 -13.02 5.73 10.69
C ALA A 93 -12.75 6.89 9.70
N THR A 94 -13.16 6.74 8.44
CA THR A 94 -12.88 7.73 7.39
C THR A 94 -14.08 8.62 7.07
N HIS A 95 -13.75 9.85 6.64
CA HIS A 95 -14.71 10.73 5.96
C HIS A 95 -14.42 10.87 4.46
N SER A 96 -13.31 10.31 3.99
CA SER A 96 -12.93 10.34 2.58
C SER A 96 -13.83 9.42 1.75
N ARG A 97 -14.22 9.90 0.57
CA ARG A 97 -15.03 9.10 -0.36
C ARG A 97 -14.31 7.83 -0.82
N TRP A 98 -12.99 7.94 -1.08
CA TRP A 98 -12.15 6.86 -1.52
C TRP A 98 -11.07 6.54 -0.49
N ASN A 99 -10.76 5.27 -0.33
CA ASN A 99 -9.86 4.78 0.69
C ASN A 99 -8.92 3.73 0.10
N LEU A 100 -7.64 4.06 0.04
CA LEU A 100 -6.59 3.12 -0.33
C LEU A 100 -6.26 2.27 0.90
N ILE A 101 -6.49 0.98 0.81
CA ILE A 101 -6.21 0.01 1.88
C ILE A 101 -5.11 -0.93 1.42
N VAL A 102 -4.00 -0.95 2.14
CA VAL A 102 -2.86 -1.82 1.88
C VAL A 102 -2.47 -2.61 3.11
N ALA A 103 -2.04 -3.86 2.93
CA ALA A 103 -1.42 -4.63 4.00
C ALA A 103 0.03 -4.19 4.22
N CYS A 104 0.50 -4.22 5.46
CA CYS A 104 1.87 -3.84 5.78
C CYS A 104 2.92 -4.85 5.27
N ASP A 105 2.51 -6.07 4.91
CA ASP A 105 3.38 -7.15 4.45
C ASP A 105 3.53 -7.26 2.93
N LEU A 106 3.32 -6.15 2.22
CA LEU A 106 3.53 -5.99 0.77
C LEU A 106 4.77 -5.12 0.51
N PRO A 107 5.99 -5.64 0.69
CA PRO A 107 7.22 -4.84 0.68
C PRO A 107 7.61 -4.31 -0.72
N TYR A 108 7.06 -4.87 -1.78
CA TYR A 108 7.40 -4.55 -3.17
C TYR A 108 6.45 -3.55 -3.83
N LEU A 109 5.48 -2.99 -3.09
CA LEU A 109 4.59 -1.96 -3.63
C LEU A 109 5.40 -0.77 -4.16
N SER A 110 5.01 -0.25 -5.31
CA SER A 110 5.62 0.94 -5.89
C SER A 110 4.65 2.13 -5.87
N ALA A 111 5.21 3.30 -5.63
CA ALA A 111 4.43 4.55 -5.64
C ALA A 111 3.80 4.82 -7.03
N LYS A 112 4.48 4.43 -8.11
CA LYS A 112 3.97 4.54 -9.48
C LYS A 112 2.72 3.71 -9.70
N TRP A 113 2.72 2.47 -9.21
CA TRP A 113 1.57 1.58 -9.32
C TRP A 113 0.40 2.06 -8.45
N LEU A 114 0.68 2.52 -7.24
CA LEU A 114 -0.36 3.07 -6.35
C LEU A 114 -1.01 4.32 -6.95
N ASP A 115 -0.24 5.23 -7.55
CA ASP A 115 -0.76 6.41 -8.26
C ASP A 115 -1.67 6.01 -9.42
N TRP A 116 -1.27 5.01 -10.20
CA TRP A 116 -2.09 4.45 -11.27
C TRP A 116 -3.38 3.82 -10.75
N LEU A 117 -3.31 2.99 -9.69
CA LEU A 117 -4.48 2.36 -9.09
C LEU A 117 -5.49 3.38 -8.58
N LEU A 118 -5.02 4.45 -7.92
CA LEU A 118 -5.86 5.56 -7.47
C LEU A 118 -6.50 6.30 -8.65
N SER A 119 -5.75 6.57 -9.70
CA SER A 119 -6.29 7.19 -10.93
C SER A 119 -7.39 6.33 -11.54
N ARG A 120 -7.19 5.00 -11.60
CA ARG A 120 -8.17 4.03 -12.09
C ARG A 120 -9.43 4.04 -11.23
N ALA A 121 -9.27 4.08 -9.90
CA ALA A 121 -10.39 4.09 -8.95
C ALA A 121 -11.26 5.35 -9.08
N LEU A 122 -10.65 6.51 -9.24
CA LEU A 122 -11.39 7.77 -9.40
C LEU A 122 -12.22 7.83 -10.69
N GLY A 123 -11.82 7.11 -11.73
CA GLY A 123 -12.58 6.96 -12.98
C GLY A 123 -13.60 5.80 -12.96
N SER A 124 -13.60 4.96 -11.92
CA SER A 124 -14.45 3.78 -11.85
C SER A 124 -15.87 4.10 -11.39
N ARG A 125 -16.84 3.35 -11.94
CA ARG A 125 -18.22 3.30 -11.44
C ARG A 125 -18.42 2.25 -10.35
N GLY A 126 -17.42 1.40 -10.10
CA GLY A 126 -17.42 0.40 -9.04
C GLY A 126 -17.40 1.01 -7.64
N GLU A 127 -17.73 0.22 -6.65
CA GLU A 127 -17.67 0.56 -5.23
C GLU A 127 -16.29 0.23 -4.65
N ALA A 128 -15.60 -0.75 -5.28
CA ALA A 128 -14.22 -1.07 -5.00
C ALA A 128 -13.45 -1.30 -6.31
N VAL A 129 -12.15 -1.01 -6.30
CA VAL A 129 -11.22 -1.35 -7.37
C VAL A 129 -10.16 -2.26 -6.79
N ILE A 130 -10.16 -3.51 -7.22
CA ILE A 130 -9.38 -4.60 -6.62
C ILE A 130 -8.50 -5.26 -7.67
N PRO A 131 -7.18 -5.30 -7.47
CA PRO A 131 -6.28 -6.03 -8.34
C PRO A 131 -6.52 -7.54 -8.26
N ARG A 132 -6.30 -8.20 -9.39
CA ARG A 132 -6.29 -9.64 -9.51
C ARG A 132 -4.90 -10.10 -9.95
N THR A 133 -4.44 -11.19 -9.35
CA THR A 133 -3.25 -11.94 -9.75
C THR A 133 -3.67 -13.33 -10.23
N GLU A 134 -2.72 -14.15 -10.63
CA GLU A 134 -2.96 -15.58 -10.94
C GLU A 134 -3.43 -16.36 -9.71
N ARG A 135 -3.10 -15.87 -8.50
CA ARG A 135 -3.49 -16.50 -7.22
C ARG A 135 -4.89 -16.11 -6.75
N GLY A 136 -5.50 -15.09 -7.36
CA GLY A 136 -6.81 -14.57 -6.99
C GLY A 136 -6.85 -13.06 -6.90
N ILE A 137 -7.85 -12.54 -6.16
CA ILE A 137 -7.98 -11.11 -5.89
C ILE A 137 -7.04 -10.68 -4.76
N GLU A 138 -6.59 -9.41 -4.82
CA GLU A 138 -5.70 -8.82 -3.82
C GLU A 138 -6.42 -7.67 -3.07
N PRO A 139 -7.36 -8.01 -2.19
CA PRO A 139 -8.23 -7.02 -1.54
C PRO A 139 -7.50 -6.15 -0.51
N LEU A 140 -6.27 -6.51 -0.15
CA LEU A 140 -5.41 -5.77 0.77
C LEU A 140 -4.33 -4.96 0.02
N ALA A 141 -4.56 -4.69 -1.25
CA ALA A 141 -3.84 -3.71 -2.07
C ALA A 141 -4.85 -3.02 -2.99
N ALA A 142 -5.94 -2.47 -2.44
CA ALA A 142 -7.14 -2.10 -3.17
C ALA A 142 -7.69 -0.74 -2.73
N VAL A 143 -8.60 -0.19 -3.54
CA VAL A 143 -9.25 1.10 -3.26
C VAL A 143 -10.75 0.87 -3.09
N TYR A 144 -11.30 1.35 -1.99
CA TYR A 144 -12.70 1.17 -1.62
C TYR A 144 -13.40 2.52 -1.49
N ARG A 145 -14.67 2.59 -1.89
CA ARG A 145 -15.54 3.69 -1.48
C ARG A 145 -15.93 3.51 -0.02
N ARG A 146 -16.13 4.63 0.68
CA ARG A 146 -16.56 4.60 2.09
C ARG A 146 -17.88 3.83 2.28
N GLU A 147 -18.76 3.92 1.30
CA GLU A 147 -20.08 3.28 1.31
C GLU A 147 -20.01 1.75 1.43
N CYS A 148 -18.90 1.11 0.99
CA CYS A 148 -18.66 -0.32 1.21
C CYS A 148 -18.66 -0.72 2.69
N GLY A 149 -18.39 0.25 3.59
CA GLY A 149 -18.28 -0.01 5.03
C GLY A 149 -19.52 -0.63 5.64
N ALA A 150 -20.72 -0.24 5.21
CA ALA A 150 -21.98 -0.82 5.71
C ALA A 150 -22.11 -2.29 5.31
N ALA A 151 -21.95 -2.61 4.02
CA ALA A 151 -22.05 -4.00 3.52
C ALA A 151 -20.98 -4.91 4.16
N ILE A 152 -19.77 -4.42 4.33
CA ILE A 152 -18.68 -5.17 4.98
C ILE A 152 -18.95 -5.40 6.48
N ALA A 153 -19.50 -4.41 7.18
CA ALA A 153 -19.89 -4.53 8.58
C ALA A 153 -21.03 -5.56 8.76
N ASP A 154 -22.01 -5.54 7.86
CA ASP A 154 -23.12 -6.51 7.84
C ASP A 154 -22.61 -7.93 7.55
N ALA A 155 -21.70 -8.10 6.60
CA ALA A 155 -21.08 -9.40 6.35
C ALA A 155 -20.35 -9.93 7.59
N LEU A 156 -19.60 -9.07 8.29
CA LEU A 156 -18.95 -9.43 9.56
C LEU A 156 -19.96 -9.84 10.64
N ALA A 157 -21.07 -9.14 10.75
CA ALA A 157 -22.16 -9.46 11.71
C ALA A 157 -22.79 -10.81 11.41
N ARG A 158 -22.92 -11.18 10.13
CA ARG A 158 -23.36 -12.52 9.68
C ARG A 158 -22.30 -13.62 9.88
N GLY A 159 -21.11 -13.29 10.38
CA GLY A 159 -20.05 -14.26 10.63
C GLY A 159 -19.10 -14.50 9.46
N VAL A 160 -19.20 -13.75 8.36
CA VAL A 160 -18.24 -13.81 7.25
C VAL A 160 -16.84 -13.40 7.74
N ARG A 161 -15.83 -14.14 7.32
CA ARG A 161 -14.43 -13.89 7.71
C ARG A 161 -13.50 -13.65 6.53
N LYS A 162 -13.81 -14.23 5.38
CA LYS A 162 -13.02 -14.03 4.15
C LYS A 162 -13.43 -12.73 3.48
N VAL A 163 -12.44 -11.96 3.05
CA VAL A 163 -12.69 -10.71 2.32
C VAL A 163 -13.36 -10.99 0.96
N SER A 164 -12.93 -12.07 0.27
CA SER A 164 -13.55 -12.50 -1.00
C SER A 164 -15.07 -12.62 -0.91
N ASP A 165 -15.53 -13.29 0.15
CA ASP A 165 -16.96 -13.58 0.32
C ASP A 165 -17.75 -12.30 0.68
N ALA A 166 -17.13 -11.40 1.47
CA ALA A 166 -17.78 -10.14 1.85
C ALA A 166 -17.91 -9.14 0.70
N ILE A 167 -17.04 -9.20 -0.29
CA ILE A 167 -17.06 -8.26 -1.43
C ILE A 167 -17.91 -8.76 -2.59
N GLU A 168 -18.44 -9.99 -2.56
CA GLU A 168 -19.31 -10.51 -3.60
C GLU A 168 -20.61 -9.69 -3.77
N GLU A 169 -21.07 -9.04 -2.70
CA GLU A 169 -22.23 -8.15 -2.71
C GLU A 169 -21.93 -6.73 -3.25
N LEU A 170 -20.65 -6.42 -3.50
CA LEU A 170 -20.20 -5.11 -3.97
C LEU A 170 -20.04 -5.11 -5.50
N ARG A 171 -20.24 -3.94 -6.09
CA ARG A 171 -19.88 -3.70 -7.51
C ARG A 171 -18.37 -3.49 -7.60
N VAL A 172 -17.62 -4.59 -7.76
CA VAL A 172 -16.17 -4.57 -7.84
C VAL A 172 -15.70 -4.37 -9.27
N ASP A 173 -14.81 -3.39 -9.47
CA ASP A 173 -14.04 -3.20 -10.69
C ASP A 173 -12.72 -3.98 -10.52
N LEU A 174 -12.62 -5.15 -11.16
CA LEU A 174 -11.42 -5.99 -11.10
C LEU A 174 -10.38 -5.47 -12.09
N VAL A 175 -9.15 -5.32 -11.60
CA VAL A 175 -7.99 -4.90 -12.40
C VAL A 175 -7.12 -6.13 -12.66
N TYR A 176 -7.01 -6.51 -13.93
CA TYR A 176 -6.34 -7.73 -14.35
C TYR A 176 -4.83 -7.51 -14.60
N PRO A 177 -4.02 -8.58 -14.52
CA PRO A 177 -2.56 -8.50 -14.75
C PRO A 177 -2.17 -7.80 -16.05
N ARG A 178 -2.90 -8.02 -17.14
CA ARG A 178 -2.68 -7.37 -18.43
C ARG A 178 -2.77 -5.83 -18.38
N GLU A 179 -3.49 -5.27 -17.40
CA GLU A 179 -3.68 -3.83 -17.26
C GLU A 179 -2.56 -3.21 -16.41
N TRP A 180 -2.29 -3.78 -15.22
CA TRP A 180 -1.35 -3.19 -14.29
C TRP A 180 0.12 -3.57 -14.54
N ARG A 181 0.42 -4.72 -15.21
CA ARG A 181 1.79 -5.08 -15.60
C ARG A 181 2.40 -4.11 -16.63
N GLN A 182 1.59 -3.38 -17.36
CA GLN A 182 2.09 -2.30 -18.24
C GLN A 182 2.67 -1.13 -17.44
N ILE A 183 2.20 -0.95 -16.22
CA ILE A 183 2.64 0.11 -15.30
C ILE A 183 3.82 -0.36 -14.45
N GLU A 184 3.70 -1.54 -13.89
CA GLU A 184 4.71 -2.17 -13.05
C GLU A 184 4.83 -3.65 -13.44
N PRO A 185 5.85 -4.01 -14.24
CA PRO A 185 5.99 -5.38 -14.77
C PRO A 185 6.50 -6.39 -13.75
N SER A 186 6.89 -5.95 -12.54
CA SER A 186 7.43 -6.84 -11.51
C SER A 186 6.39 -7.84 -11.03
N GLU A 187 6.69 -9.12 -11.10
CA GLU A 187 5.86 -10.20 -10.54
C GLU A 187 5.84 -10.18 -9.00
N LEU A 188 6.81 -9.50 -8.38
CA LEU A 188 6.90 -9.36 -6.93
C LEU A 188 5.93 -8.31 -6.38
N LEU A 189 5.39 -7.41 -7.21
CA LEU A 189 4.63 -6.23 -6.80
C LEU A 189 3.60 -6.51 -5.69
N LEU A 190 2.81 -7.57 -5.85
CA LEU A 190 1.73 -7.97 -4.92
C LEU A 190 2.10 -9.25 -4.15
N LYS A 191 3.40 -9.55 -4.01
CA LYS A 191 3.87 -10.70 -3.22
C LYS A 191 3.86 -10.34 -1.74
N ASN A 192 3.11 -11.12 -0.95
CA ASN A 192 3.07 -11.01 0.49
C ASN A 192 4.32 -11.65 1.12
N MET A 193 4.75 -11.07 2.22
CA MET A 193 5.82 -11.57 3.07
C MET A 193 5.24 -12.40 4.22
N ASN A 194 5.21 -13.73 4.09
CA ASN A 194 4.54 -14.63 5.04
C ASN A 194 5.48 -15.52 5.85
N ALA A 195 6.67 -15.79 5.34
CA ALA A 195 7.69 -16.62 5.96
C ALA A 195 8.99 -15.86 6.20
N PRO A 196 9.89 -16.34 7.08
CA PRO A 196 11.20 -15.72 7.29
C PRO A 196 12.02 -15.57 6.00
N GLY A 197 11.95 -16.55 5.09
CA GLY A 197 12.63 -16.48 3.77
C GLY A 197 12.11 -15.35 2.88
N ASP A 198 10.79 -15.06 2.92
CA ASP A 198 10.23 -13.92 2.17
C ASP A 198 10.77 -12.58 2.70
N TYR A 199 11.01 -12.50 4.01
CA TYR A 199 11.58 -11.32 4.64
C TYR A 199 13.03 -11.09 4.20
N GLU A 200 13.86 -12.12 4.19
CA GLU A 200 15.24 -12.02 3.72
C GLU A 200 15.31 -11.63 2.22
N GLU A 201 14.47 -12.23 1.39
CA GLU A 201 14.34 -11.86 -0.02
C GLU A 201 13.97 -10.38 -0.20
N ALA A 202 12.97 -9.93 0.54
CA ALA A 202 12.52 -8.54 0.48
C ALA A 202 13.59 -7.55 0.97
N ARG A 203 14.34 -7.88 2.03
CA ARG A 203 15.47 -7.08 2.50
C ARG A 203 16.57 -6.95 1.46
N ASN A 204 16.94 -8.05 0.82
CA ASN A 204 17.97 -8.07 -0.22
C ASN A 204 17.53 -7.23 -1.43
N TRP A 205 16.26 -7.33 -1.83
CA TRP A 205 15.68 -6.49 -2.88
C TRP A 205 15.75 -5.00 -2.52
N CYS A 206 15.36 -4.63 -1.31
CA CYS A 206 15.42 -3.24 -0.83
C CYS A 206 16.85 -2.69 -0.83
N ALA A 207 17.82 -3.49 -0.40
CA ALA A 207 19.23 -3.11 -0.40
C ALA A 207 19.75 -2.88 -1.82
N ALA A 208 19.45 -3.78 -2.76
CA ALA A 208 19.82 -3.65 -4.17
C ALA A 208 19.21 -2.40 -4.83
N ALA A 209 17.93 -2.13 -4.58
CA ALA A 209 17.25 -0.95 -5.10
C ALA A 209 17.89 0.37 -4.60
N ARG A 210 18.34 0.42 -3.35
CA ARG A 210 19.03 1.59 -2.78
C ARG A 210 20.42 1.83 -3.40
N LEU A 211 21.18 0.76 -3.65
CA LEU A 211 22.47 0.86 -4.32
C LEU A 211 22.32 1.42 -5.73
N SER A 212 21.34 0.92 -6.49
CA SER A 212 21.05 1.41 -7.84
C SER A 212 20.64 2.89 -7.86
N ALA A 213 19.84 3.34 -6.89
CA ALA A 213 19.44 4.75 -6.78
C ALA A 213 20.63 5.67 -6.47
N ASN A 214 21.57 5.24 -5.62
CA ASN A 214 22.76 6.01 -5.28
C ASN A 214 23.76 6.13 -6.45
N ASP A 215 23.87 5.10 -7.29
CA ASP A 215 24.75 5.14 -8.47
C ASP A 215 24.26 6.12 -9.54
N HIS A 216 22.94 6.30 -9.68
CA HIS A 216 22.37 7.29 -10.60
C HIS A 216 22.62 8.74 -10.16
N VAL A 217 22.72 8.99 -8.84
CA VAL A 217 23.02 10.32 -8.29
C VAL A 217 24.52 10.67 -8.43
N ARG A 218 25.41 9.66 -8.47
CA ARG A 218 26.87 9.86 -8.56
C ARG A 218 27.42 10.06 -9.96
N LYS A 219 26.66 9.84 -11.03
CA LYS A 219 27.13 10.11 -12.40
C LYS A 219 27.17 11.62 -12.62
N PRO A 220 28.35 12.23 -12.86
CA PRO A 220 28.47 13.66 -13.14
C PRO A 220 27.72 14.00 -14.43
N ARG A 221 26.96 15.10 -14.39
CA ARG A 221 26.33 15.64 -15.61
C ARG A 221 27.40 15.86 -16.68
N PRO A 222 27.23 15.40 -17.92
CA PRO A 222 28.17 15.71 -18.98
C PRO A 222 28.30 17.20 -19.14
N ALA A 223 29.55 17.68 -19.18
CA ALA A 223 29.88 19.08 -19.33
C ALA A 223 29.20 19.67 -20.57
N PRO A 224 28.67 20.90 -20.53
CA PRO A 224 28.03 21.52 -21.67
C PRO A 224 29.01 21.63 -22.82
N LYS A 225 28.66 21.09 -23.98
CA LYS A 225 29.46 21.21 -25.22
C LYS A 225 29.68 22.68 -25.52
N ARG A 226 30.93 23.17 -25.43
CA ARG A 226 31.34 24.51 -25.86
C ARG A 226 30.97 24.66 -27.35
N LYS A 227 30.06 25.59 -27.66
CA LYS A 227 29.78 25.98 -29.02
C LYS A 227 31.08 26.59 -29.60
N ARG A 228 31.66 25.97 -30.63
CA ARG A 228 32.70 26.55 -31.44
C ARG A 228 32.15 27.82 -32.08
N GLN A 229 32.66 28.98 -31.70
CA GLN A 229 32.43 30.20 -32.41
C GLN A 229 33.19 30.11 -33.73
N SER A 230 32.49 30.07 -34.85
CA SER A 230 33.02 30.20 -36.18
C SER A 230 33.42 31.65 -36.39
N ALA A 231 34.72 31.90 -36.47
CA ALA A 231 35.28 33.19 -36.85
C ALA A 231 34.98 33.48 -38.32
N VAL A 232 34.10 34.41 -38.58
CA VAL A 232 33.84 34.94 -39.90
C VAL A 232 35.03 35.86 -40.23
N ARG A 233 35.95 35.39 -41.11
CA ARG A 233 36.96 36.23 -41.75
C ARG A 233 36.27 37.11 -42.80
N ARG A 234 36.15 38.40 -42.51
CA ARG A 234 35.91 39.43 -43.54
C ARG A 234 37.22 39.64 -44.31
N ARG A 235 37.21 39.38 -45.63
CA ARG A 235 38.21 39.89 -46.59
C ARG A 235 37.71 41.23 -47.14
N LYS A 236 38.66 42.18 -47.17
CA LYS A 236 38.56 43.40 -47.92
C LYS A 236 38.69 43.09 -49.41
#